data_7017c3abf86d508c2b06da1494b7baec
#
_entry.id   7017c3abf86d508c2b06da1494b7baec
#
_cell.length_a   1.000
_cell.length_b   1.000
_cell.length_c   1.000
_cell.angle_alpha   90.00
_cell.angle_beta   90.00
_cell.angle_gamma   90.00
#
_symmetry.space_group_name_H-M   'P 1'
#
loop_
_entity.id
_entity.type
_entity.pdbx_description
1 polymer ?
#
loop_
_entity_poly.entity_id
_entity_poly.type
_entity_poly.pdbx_seq_one_letter_code
_entity_poly.pdbx_strand_id
1 'polypeptide(L)'
;YAQAAVLLDADSGRVLYGKNEETPMAMASTTKIMTCILVLENAKVEEEVSISAYAATMPKVKLYVKKGEHYTVRELLFSLMLESHNDAAAALAEYIGGKLLGETKEASEHTTEESKAALHRFAQAMNEKAVEIGCEDTWFITPNGLDATETLTLPDGSILEKEHHTTAKDLACILRYCI
;
A
#
# COMPACT_ATOMS: atom_id res chain seq x y z
N TYR A 1 -15.21 16.12 14.57
CA TYR A 1 -14.37 15.63 15.69
C TYR A 1 -13.65 14.36 15.22
N ALA A 2 -12.29 14.33 15.39
CA ALA A 2 -11.51 13.16 15.06
C ALA A 2 -11.89 11.96 15.95
N GLN A 3 -12.02 10.77 15.37
CA GLN A 3 -12.30 9.53 16.12
C GLN A 3 -11.05 9.08 16.87
N ALA A 4 -9.87 9.15 16.24
CA ALA A 4 -8.57 8.92 16.83
C ALA A 4 -7.61 10.06 16.48
N ALA A 5 -6.62 10.30 17.33
CA ALA A 5 -5.55 11.28 17.08
C ALA A 5 -4.31 10.93 17.91
N VAL A 6 -3.15 11.30 17.43
CA VAL A 6 -1.89 11.19 18.14
C VAL A 6 -1.00 12.40 17.85
N LEU A 7 -0.27 12.85 18.83
CA LEU A 7 0.85 13.76 18.69
C LEU A 7 2.11 13.01 19.12
N LEU A 8 3.06 12.89 18.21
CA LEU A 8 4.29 12.14 18.40
C LEU A 8 5.49 13.09 18.23
N ASP A 9 6.47 12.95 19.10
CA ASP A 9 7.77 13.61 18.95
C ASP A 9 8.56 12.88 17.85
N ALA A 10 8.91 13.60 16.78
CA ALA A 10 9.52 13.01 15.60
C ALA A 10 10.93 12.44 15.87
N ASP A 11 11.71 13.08 16.76
CA ASP A 11 13.08 12.64 17.06
C ASP A 11 13.09 11.37 17.92
N SER A 12 12.36 11.38 19.04
CA SER A 12 12.36 10.27 20.01
C SER A 12 11.32 9.18 19.73
N GLY A 13 10.28 9.48 18.93
CA GLY A 13 9.14 8.57 18.74
C GLY A 13 8.17 8.54 19.92
N ARG A 14 8.35 9.41 20.93
CA ARG A 14 7.51 9.43 22.13
C ARG A 14 6.14 10.04 21.82
N VAL A 15 5.08 9.35 22.23
CA VAL A 15 3.71 9.87 22.20
C VAL A 15 3.58 10.97 23.27
N LEU A 16 3.22 12.18 22.84
CA LEU A 16 2.99 13.35 23.70
C LEU A 16 1.51 13.50 24.04
N TYR A 17 0.62 13.09 23.16
CA TYR A 17 -0.83 13.08 23.34
C TYR A 17 -1.44 11.97 22.48
N GLY A 18 -2.44 11.29 23.02
CA GLY A 18 -3.20 10.26 22.33
C GLY A 18 -4.70 10.35 22.64
N LYS A 19 -5.50 10.03 21.64
CA LYS A 19 -6.94 9.80 21.73
C LYS A 19 -7.27 8.59 20.88
N ASN A 20 -7.64 7.48 21.49
CA ASN A 20 -7.91 6.23 20.80
C ASN A 20 -6.77 5.85 19.81
N GLU A 21 -5.55 6.23 20.14
CA GLU A 21 -4.38 6.17 19.24
C GLU A 21 -3.95 4.77 18.89
N GLU A 22 -4.33 3.79 19.72
CA GLU A 22 -4.05 2.36 19.51
C GLU A 22 -5.28 1.58 19.01
N THR A 23 -6.40 2.26 18.74
CA THR A 23 -7.60 1.59 18.25
C THR A 23 -7.50 1.34 16.75
N PRO A 24 -7.62 0.07 16.28
CA PRO A 24 -7.62 -0.26 14.86
C PRO A 24 -8.79 0.39 14.13
N MET A 25 -8.51 0.99 13.00
CA MET A 25 -9.50 1.66 12.15
C MET A 25 -9.18 1.46 10.67
N ALA A 26 -10.20 1.49 9.82
CA ALA A 26 -10.01 1.59 8.39
C ALA A 26 -9.18 2.83 8.06
N MET A 27 -8.13 2.64 7.26
CA MET A 27 -7.14 3.69 7.00
C MET A 27 -7.38 4.46 5.70
N ALA A 28 -8.25 3.96 4.82
CA ALA A 28 -8.53 4.54 3.50
C ALA A 28 -7.22 4.91 2.76
N SER A 29 -7.22 6.04 2.07
CA SER A 29 -6.08 6.46 1.22
C SER A 29 -4.80 6.84 1.97
N THR A 30 -4.78 6.86 3.31
CA THR A 30 -3.51 7.00 4.05
C THR A 30 -2.59 5.79 3.81
N THR A 31 -3.14 4.64 3.40
CA THR A 31 -2.41 3.48 2.88
C THR A 31 -1.37 3.84 1.82
N LYS A 32 -1.67 4.81 0.97
CA LYS A 32 -0.81 5.19 -0.16
C LYS A 32 0.55 5.78 0.26
N ILE A 33 0.68 6.18 1.51
CA ILE A 33 1.98 6.60 2.08
C ILE A 33 2.91 5.38 2.11
N MET A 34 2.46 4.22 2.63
CA MET A 34 3.24 2.99 2.63
C MET A 34 3.53 2.51 1.19
N THR A 35 2.55 2.62 0.30
CA THR A 35 2.75 2.31 -1.13
C THR A 35 3.87 3.17 -1.72
N CYS A 36 3.87 4.48 -1.45
CA CYS A 36 4.92 5.40 -1.91
C CYS A 36 6.30 5.02 -1.36
N ILE A 37 6.40 4.70 -0.05
CA ILE A 37 7.66 4.26 0.60
C ILE A 37 8.23 3.06 -0.15
N LEU A 38 7.45 1.98 -0.32
CA LEU A 38 7.93 0.77 -0.98
C LEU A 38 8.30 0.98 -2.43
N VAL A 39 7.58 1.82 -3.16
CA VAL A 39 7.92 2.14 -4.54
C VAL A 39 9.27 2.85 -4.61
N LEU A 40 9.51 3.85 -3.76
CA LEU A 40 10.77 4.61 -3.73
C LEU A 40 11.96 3.75 -3.28
N GLU A 41 11.74 2.74 -2.44
CA GLU A 41 12.79 1.81 -2.00
C GLU A 41 13.14 0.75 -3.05
N ASN A 42 12.22 0.43 -3.99
CA ASN A 42 12.38 -0.70 -4.92
C ASN A 42 12.48 -0.31 -6.39
N ALA A 43 12.30 0.96 -6.75
CA ALA A 43 12.40 1.45 -8.11
C ALA A 43 13.02 2.84 -8.20
N LYS A 44 13.68 3.10 -9.33
CA LYS A 44 14.08 4.46 -9.70
C LYS A 44 12.88 5.18 -10.29
N VAL A 45 12.78 6.47 -10.03
CA VAL A 45 11.61 7.27 -10.47
C VAL A 45 11.52 7.45 -11.99
N GLU A 46 12.59 7.15 -12.71
CA GLU A 46 12.67 7.17 -14.19
C GLU A 46 12.28 5.83 -14.83
N GLU A 47 12.12 4.74 -14.04
CA GLU A 47 11.69 3.45 -14.59
C GLU A 47 10.28 3.55 -15.16
N GLU A 48 10.04 2.82 -16.24
CA GLU A 48 8.72 2.76 -16.90
C GLU A 48 7.88 1.63 -16.32
N VAL A 49 6.61 1.91 -16.12
CA VAL A 49 5.58 0.98 -15.64
C VAL A 49 4.55 0.80 -16.76
N SER A 50 4.40 -0.42 -17.25
CA SER A 50 3.32 -0.74 -18.18
C SER A 50 2.02 -1.03 -17.41
N ILE A 51 0.89 -0.62 -17.98
CA ILE A 51 -0.41 -0.73 -17.32
C ILE A 51 -1.09 -2.05 -17.68
N SER A 52 -1.45 -2.82 -16.65
CA SER A 52 -2.24 -4.05 -16.81
C SER A 52 -3.72 -3.76 -17.08
N ALA A 53 -4.41 -4.78 -17.60
CA ALA A 53 -5.88 -4.74 -17.67
C ALA A 53 -6.51 -4.63 -16.26
N TYR A 54 -5.89 -5.27 -15.25
CA TYR A 54 -6.39 -5.26 -13.88
C TYR A 54 -6.30 -3.86 -13.25
N ALA A 55 -5.15 -3.19 -13.32
CA ALA A 55 -4.98 -1.84 -12.81
C ALA A 55 -5.98 -0.85 -13.44
N ALA A 56 -6.26 -0.97 -14.74
CA ALA A 56 -7.24 -0.13 -15.43
C ALA A 56 -8.68 -0.31 -14.94
N THR A 57 -9.01 -1.44 -14.25
CA THR A 57 -10.36 -1.69 -13.71
C THR A 57 -10.61 -1.05 -12.34
N MET A 58 -9.60 -0.49 -11.69
CA MET A 58 -9.74 0.06 -10.34
C MET A 58 -10.89 1.09 -10.27
N PRO A 59 -11.62 1.11 -9.13
CA PRO A 59 -12.72 2.05 -8.94
C PRO A 59 -12.20 3.50 -8.77
N LYS A 60 -13.10 4.47 -8.84
CA LYS A 60 -12.79 5.88 -8.53
C LYS A 60 -12.25 6.02 -7.09
N VAL A 61 -11.36 6.94 -6.81
CA VAL A 61 -10.77 8.00 -7.63
C VAL A 61 -9.67 7.43 -8.52
N LYS A 62 -9.55 7.84 -9.79
CA LYS A 62 -8.56 7.25 -10.70
C LYS A 62 -8.12 8.20 -11.83
N LEU A 63 -6.91 7.94 -12.34
CA LEU A 63 -6.29 8.62 -13.45
C LEU A 63 -6.91 8.23 -14.82
N TYR A 64 -7.65 7.09 -14.85
CA TYR A 64 -8.22 6.50 -16.06
C TYR A 64 -7.17 5.92 -17.01
N VAL A 65 -6.13 5.32 -16.47
CA VAL A 65 -5.11 4.59 -17.24
C VAL A 65 -5.74 3.47 -18.08
N LYS A 66 -5.10 3.14 -19.20
CA LYS A 66 -5.56 2.06 -20.08
C LYS A 66 -4.49 0.97 -20.20
N LYS A 67 -4.94 -0.27 -20.40
CA LYS A 67 -4.04 -1.40 -20.67
C LYS A 67 -3.04 -1.06 -21.79
N GLY A 68 -1.76 -1.31 -21.54
CA GLY A 68 -0.68 -1.11 -22.49
C GLY A 68 -0.15 0.32 -22.56
N GLU A 69 -0.71 1.27 -21.82
CA GLU A 69 -0.07 2.56 -21.61
C GLU A 69 1.18 2.41 -20.74
N HIS A 70 2.13 3.32 -20.90
CA HIS A 70 3.35 3.37 -20.12
C HIS A 70 3.46 4.73 -19.43
N TYR A 71 3.86 4.69 -18.18
CA TYR A 71 4.11 5.88 -17.35
C TYR A 71 5.41 5.68 -16.60
N THR A 72 6.13 6.74 -16.32
CA THR A 72 7.24 6.68 -15.38
C THR A 72 6.73 6.46 -13.94
N VAL A 73 7.55 5.83 -13.11
CA VAL A 73 7.28 5.72 -11.66
C VAL A 73 6.98 7.10 -11.07
N ARG A 74 7.72 8.14 -11.49
CA ARG A 74 7.51 9.54 -11.06
C ARG A 74 6.10 10.05 -11.36
N GLU A 75 5.61 9.86 -12.57
CA GLU A 75 4.26 10.32 -12.98
C GLU A 75 3.18 9.62 -12.16
N LEU A 76 3.30 8.31 -11.98
CA LEU A 76 2.36 7.55 -11.16
C LEU A 76 2.44 7.92 -9.68
N LEU A 77 3.63 8.23 -9.13
CA LEU A 77 3.77 8.71 -7.75
C LEU A 77 3.12 10.09 -7.54
N PHE A 78 3.24 11.01 -8.49
CA PHE A 78 2.51 12.27 -8.41
C PHE A 78 1.00 12.05 -8.47
N SER A 79 0.53 11.20 -9.36
CA SER A 79 -0.88 10.80 -9.45
C SER A 79 -1.38 10.15 -8.15
N LEU A 80 -0.58 9.27 -7.55
CA LEU A 80 -0.84 8.60 -6.28
C LEU A 80 -0.98 9.59 -5.12
N MET A 81 0.01 10.46 -4.95
CA MET A 81 0.15 11.29 -3.75
C MET A 81 -0.65 12.60 -3.81
N LEU A 82 -0.82 13.20 -4.98
CA LEU A 82 -1.52 14.49 -5.13
C LEU A 82 -3.01 14.31 -5.39
N GLU A 83 -3.41 13.29 -6.16
CA GLU A 83 -4.79 13.05 -6.58
C GLU A 83 -5.40 11.78 -5.98
N SER A 84 -4.58 10.98 -5.28
CA SER A 84 -5.01 9.74 -4.62
C SER A 84 -5.60 8.68 -5.56
N HIS A 85 -5.12 8.60 -6.80
CA HIS A 85 -5.65 7.70 -7.82
C HIS A 85 -5.41 6.23 -7.49
N ASN A 86 -6.48 5.42 -7.53
CA ASN A 86 -6.45 4.00 -7.17
C ASN A 86 -5.80 3.12 -8.23
N ASP A 87 -5.97 3.46 -9.49
CA ASP A 87 -5.35 2.76 -10.63
C ASP A 87 -3.84 3.00 -10.68
N ALA A 88 -3.36 4.21 -10.34
CA ALA A 88 -1.94 4.49 -10.16
C ALA A 88 -1.34 3.65 -9.02
N ALA A 89 -2.04 3.53 -7.88
CA ALA A 89 -1.63 2.68 -6.77
C ALA A 89 -1.51 1.21 -7.18
N ALA A 90 -2.51 0.69 -7.92
CA ALA A 90 -2.51 -0.70 -8.38
C ALA A 90 -1.39 -0.95 -9.39
N ALA A 91 -1.17 -0.04 -10.35
CA ALA A 91 -0.11 -0.18 -11.36
C ALA A 91 1.29 -0.19 -10.70
N LEU A 92 1.56 0.73 -9.78
CA LEU A 92 2.82 0.77 -9.04
C LEU A 92 3.03 -0.49 -8.19
N ALA A 93 1.99 -0.94 -7.47
CA ALA A 93 2.05 -2.11 -6.62
C ALA A 93 2.22 -3.39 -7.43
N GLU A 94 1.57 -3.51 -8.58
CA GLU A 94 1.74 -4.64 -9.50
C GLU A 94 3.17 -4.69 -10.06
N TYR A 95 3.70 -3.54 -10.48
CA TYR A 95 5.07 -3.42 -10.96
C TYR A 95 6.10 -3.84 -9.91
N ILE A 96 6.01 -3.31 -8.69
CA ILE A 96 6.95 -3.67 -7.62
C ILE A 96 6.74 -5.12 -7.15
N GLY A 97 5.49 -5.57 -7.02
CA GLY A 97 5.17 -6.95 -6.65
C GLY A 97 5.72 -7.96 -7.64
N GLY A 98 5.60 -7.69 -8.95
CA GLY A 98 6.21 -8.49 -10.01
C GLY A 98 7.74 -8.55 -9.89
N LYS A 99 8.41 -7.42 -9.67
CA LYS A 99 9.87 -7.37 -9.39
C LYS A 99 10.23 -8.25 -8.18
N LEU A 100 9.46 -8.18 -7.10
CA LEU A 100 9.70 -8.97 -5.88
C LEU A 100 9.44 -10.48 -6.09
N LEU A 101 8.61 -10.85 -7.06
CA LEU A 101 8.43 -12.24 -7.51
C LEU A 101 9.50 -12.71 -8.49
N GLY A 102 10.37 -11.80 -8.98
CA GLY A 102 11.36 -12.09 -10.00
C GLY A 102 10.77 -12.21 -11.42
N GLU A 103 9.62 -11.61 -11.65
CA GLU A 103 8.97 -11.59 -12.96
C GLU A 103 9.75 -10.70 -13.95
N THR A 104 9.80 -11.14 -15.20
CA THR A 104 10.41 -10.40 -16.32
C THR A 104 9.39 -9.93 -17.34
N LYS A 105 8.15 -10.36 -17.18
CA LYS A 105 7.02 -10.05 -18.05
C LYS A 105 6.47 -8.67 -17.71
N GLU A 106 6.08 -7.91 -18.74
CA GLU A 106 5.41 -6.63 -18.52
C GLU A 106 4.00 -6.81 -17.94
N ALA A 107 3.60 -5.91 -17.06
CA ALA A 107 2.27 -5.95 -16.42
C ALA A 107 1.13 -5.88 -17.45
N SER A 108 1.33 -5.20 -18.58
CA SER A 108 0.36 -5.17 -19.69
C SER A 108 0.02 -6.55 -20.27
N GLU A 109 0.90 -7.54 -20.08
CA GLU A 109 0.73 -8.92 -20.53
C GLU A 109 0.18 -9.86 -19.43
N HIS A 110 0.03 -9.37 -18.19
CA HIS A 110 -0.47 -10.16 -17.09
C HIS A 110 -1.92 -10.60 -17.31
N THR A 111 -2.20 -11.82 -16.92
CA THR A 111 -3.56 -12.29 -16.63
C THR A 111 -4.04 -11.66 -15.33
N THR A 112 -5.34 -11.72 -15.07
CA THR A 112 -5.90 -11.24 -13.79
C THR A 112 -5.28 -11.93 -12.58
N GLU A 113 -4.97 -13.22 -12.69
CA GLU A 113 -4.38 -13.99 -11.58
C GLU A 113 -2.91 -13.60 -11.34
N GLU A 114 -2.14 -13.34 -12.39
CA GLU A 114 -0.77 -12.82 -12.26
C GLU A 114 -0.78 -11.41 -11.61
N SER A 115 -1.67 -10.52 -12.05
CA SER A 115 -1.84 -9.20 -11.42
C SER A 115 -2.17 -9.31 -9.92
N LYS A 116 -3.09 -10.21 -9.56
CA LYS A 116 -3.44 -10.44 -8.15
C LYS A 116 -2.28 -11.02 -7.35
N ALA A 117 -1.50 -11.94 -7.92
CA ALA A 117 -0.32 -12.50 -7.27
C ALA A 117 0.74 -11.41 -6.99
N ALA A 118 1.01 -10.53 -7.95
CA ALA A 118 1.91 -9.39 -7.78
C ALA A 118 1.40 -8.43 -6.69
N LEU A 119 0.12 -8.09 -6.71
CA LEU A 119 -0.49 -7.23 -5.68
C LEU A 119 -0.45 -7.86 -4.28
N HIS A 120 -0.69 -9.17 -4.18
CA HIS A 120 -0.57 -9.89 -2.92
C HIS A 120 0.88 -9.87 -2.39
N ARG A 121 1.88 -10.10 -3.26
CA ARG A 121 3.30 -10.01 -2.86
C ARG A 121 3.66 -8.59 -2.40
N PHE A 122 3.11 -7.57 -3.06
CA PHE A 122 3.29 -6.19 -2.63
C PHE A 122 2.66 -5.93 -1.25
N ALA A 123 1.44 -6.42 -1.00
CA ALA A 123 0.79 -6.30 0.31
C ALA A 123 1.59 -7.01 1.42
N GLN A 124 2.20 -8.16 1.13
CA GLN A 124 3.13 -8.81 2.06
C GLN A 124 4.34 -7.91 2.37
N ALA A 125 4.92 -7.27 1.35
CA ALA A 125 6.03 -6.33 1.56
C ALA A 125 5.59 -5.10 2.38
N MET A 126 4.36 -4.60 2.21
CA MET A 126 3.80 -3.53 3.05
C MET A 126 3.74 -3.97 4.52
N ASN A 127 3.30 -5.20 4.81
CA ASN A 127 3.24 -5.73 6.17
C ASN A 127 4.65 -5.99 6.75
N GLU A 128 5.58 -6.51 5.96
CA GLU A 128 6.99 -6.66 6.33
C GLU A 128 7.60 -5.29 6.73
N LYS A 129 7.36 -4.26 5.91
CA LYS A 129 7.82 -2.89 6.17
C LYS A 129 7.14 -2.27 7.41
N ALA A 130 5.85 -2.51 7.62
CA ALA A 130 5.15 -2.04 8.82
C ALA A 130 5.80 -2.57 10.10
N VAL A 131 6.14 -3.86 10.13
CA VAL A 131 6.87 -4.47 11.25
C VAL A 131 8.27 -3.85 11.41
N GLU A 132 9.01 -3.65 10.31
CA GLU A 132 10.34 -3.02 10.32
C GLU A 132 10.29 -1.59 10.89
N ILE A 133 9.28 -0.82 10.55
CA ILE A 133 9.07 0.56 11.05
C ILE A 133 8.66 0.57 12.54
N GLY A 134 8.14 -0.54 13.06
CA GLY A 134 7.69 -0.68 14.45
C GLY A 134 6.18 -0.45 14.63
N CYS A 135 5.38 -0.65 13.59
CA CYS A 135 3.92 -0.70 13.71
C CYS A 135 3.50 -1.93 14.52
N GLU A 136 2.55 -1.75 15.44
CA GLU A 136 2.11 -2.80 16.36
C GLU A 136 0.78 -3.44 15.94
N ASP A 137 -0.11 -2.64 15.31
CA ASP A 137 -1.45 -3.11 14.92
C ASP A 137 -1.87 -2.49 13.57
N THR A 138 -1.15 -2.89 12.53
CA THR A 138 -1.38 -2.48 11.14
C THR A 138 -1.40 -3.72 10.25
N TRP A 139 -2.40 -3.81 9.35
CA TRP A 139 -2.49 -4.87 8.36
C TRP A 139 -2.90 -4.33 7.00
N PHE A 140 -1.99 -4.47 6.03
CA PHE A 140 -2.21 -4.06 4.65
C PHE A 140 -2.69 -5.23 3.80
N ILE A 141 -3.75 -5.01 3.01
CA ILE A 141 -4.28 -5.98 2.03
C ILE A 141 -4.29 -5.36 0.64
N THR A 142 -4.58 -4.05 0.56
CA THR A 142 -4.66 -3.33 -0.71
C THR A 142 -3.66 -2.17 -0.76
N PRO A 143 -3.08 -1.84 -1.93
CA PRO A 143 -2.13 -0.74 -2.05
C PRO A 143 -2.78 0.65 -2.11
N ASN A 144 -4.09 0.71 -2.28
CA ASN A 144 -4.86 1.94 -2.48
C ASN A 144 -5.73 2.34 -1.29
N GLY A 145 -5.90 1.45 -0.31
CA GLY A 145 -6.69 1.68 0.89
C GLY A 145 -8.19 1.41 0.73
N LEU A 146 -8.58 0.66 -0.29
CA LEU A 146 -9.92 0.11 -0.36
C LEU A 146 -10.08 -0.96 0.72
N ASP A 147 -11.23 -0.95 1.37
CA ASP A 147 -11.56 -1.93 2.41
C ASP A 147 -11.47 -3.35 1.84
N ALA A 148 -10.86 -4.23 2.61
CA ALA A 148 -10.68 -5.64 2.26
C ALA A 148 -10.54 -6.47 3.54
N THR A 149 -10.91 -7.74 3.42
CA THR A 149 -10.71 -8.75 4.45
C THR A 149 -9.92 -9.91 3.84
N GLU A 150 -8.95 -10.42 4.57
CA GLU A 150 -8.14 -11.57 4.20
C GLU A 150 -8.34 -12.70 5.21
N THR A 151 -8.47 -13.91 4.70
CA THR A 151 -8.61 -15.12 5.51
C THR A 151 -7.26 -15.83 5.59
N LEU A 152 -6.69 -15.91 6.77
CA LEU A 152 -5.42 -16.59 7.04
C LEU A 152 -5.69 -17.94 7.70
N THR A 153 -5.02 -19.00 7.22
CA THR A 153 -5.02 -20.30 7.89
C THR A 153 -3.76 -20.38 8.76
N LEU A 154 -3.96 -20.50 10.07
CA LEU A 154 -2.87 -20.61 11.03
C LEU A 154 -2.27 -22.05 11.02
N PRO A 155 -1.03 -22.23 11.56
CA PRO A 155 -0.36 -23.53 11.58
C PRO A 155 -1.13 -24.64 12.29
N ASP A 156 -2.03 -24.29 13.24
CA ASP A 156 -2.91 -25.22 13.95
C ASP A 156 -4.20 -25.56 13.18
N GLY A 157 -4.37 -25.01 11.96
CA GLY A 157 -5.53 -25.20 11.13
C GLY A 157 -6.71 -24.27 11.46
N SER A 158 -6.58 -23.39 12.43
CA SER A 158 -7.60 -22.37 12.72
C SER A 158 -7.59 -21.27 11.67
N ILE A 159 -8.73 -20.59 11.55
CA ILE A 159 -8.93 -19.50 10.57
C ILE A 159 -8.91 -18.17 11.34
N LEU A 160 -8.13 -17.22 10.83
CA LEU A 160 -8.10 -15.84 11.29
C LEU A 160 -8.50 -14.91 10.16
N GLU A 161 -9.52 -14.08 10.39
CA GLU A 161 -9.86 -12.98 9.47
C GLU A 161 -9.11 -11.72 9.88
N LYS A 162 -8.46 -11.09 8.91
CA LYS A 162 -7.77 -9.81 9.06
C LYS A 162 -8.44 -8.77 8.15
N GLU A 163 -8.77 -7.63 8.71
CA GLU A 163 -9.25 -6.47 7.95
C GLU A 163 -8.06 -5.57 7.57
N HIS A 164 -8.23 -4.78 6.50
CA HIS A 164 -7.30 -3.73 6.12
C HIS A 164 -7.41 -2.56 7.10
N HIS A 165 -6.45 -2.43 8.03
CA HIS A 165 -6.53 -1.48 9.13
C HIS A 165 -5.16 -0.93 9.55
N THR A 166 -5.19 0.17 10.30
CA THR A 166 -4.06 0.73 11.05
C THR A 166 -4.57 1.41 12.32
N THR A 167 -3.65 1.90 13.14
CA THR A 167 -3.93 2.78 14.27
C THR A 167 -3.38 4.19 14.01
N ALA A 168 -3.85 5.20 14.74
CA ALA A 168 -3.29 6.56 14.63
C ALA A 168 -1.80 6.58 15.04
N LYS A 169 -1.42 5.77 16.04
CA LYS A 169 -0.02 5.62 16.49
C LYS A 169 0.86 5.04 15.39
N ASP A 170 0.43 3.96 14.76
CA ASP A 170 1.19 3.31 13.68
C ASP A 170 1.31 4.21 12.45
N LEU A 171 0.22 4.92 12.08
CA LEU A 171 0.26 5.87 10.98
C LEU A 171 1.27 7.00 11.26
N ALA A 172 1.39 7.46 12.50
CA ALA A 172 2.41 8.43 12.87
C ALA A 172 3.83 7.84 12.79
N CYS A 173 4.02 6.55 13.13
CA CYS A 173 5.29 5.85 12.93
C CYS A 173 5.66 5.76 11.44
N ILE A 174 4.71 5.46 10.57
CA ILE A 174 4.91 5.43 9.12
C ILE A 174 5.29 6.83 8.60
N LEU A 175 4.60 7.89 9.03
CA LEU A 175 4.92 9.27 8.67
C LEU A 175 6.31 9.69 9.17
N ARG A 176 6.68 9.29 10.39
CA ARG A 176 8.01 9.55 10.95
C ARG A 176 9.12 8.91 10.12
N TYR A 177 8.87 7.75 9.53
CA TYR A 177 9.84 7.09 8.63
C TYR A 177 10.10 7.89 7.35
N CYS A 178 9.18 8.77 6.94
CA CYS A 178 9.32 9.60 5.75
C CYS A 178 10.20 10.86 5.96
N ILE A 179 10.59 11.21 7.19
CA ILE A 179 11.33 12.42 7.54
C ILE A 179 12.72 12.10 8.08
#